data_e98f840e830a584ab6aa0a9474eb833c
#
_entry.id   e98f840e830a584ab6aa0a9474eb833c
#
_cell.length_a   1.000
_cell.length_b   1.000
_cell.length_c   1.000
_cell.angle_alpha   90.00
_cell.angle_beta   90.00
_cell.angle_gamma   90.00
#
_symmetry.space_group_name_H-M   'P 1'
#
loop_
_entity.id
_entity.type
_entity.pdbx_description
1 polymer ?
#
loop_
_entity_poly.entity_id
_entity_poly.type
_entity_poly.pdbx_seq_one_letter_code
_entity_poly.pdbx_strand_id
1 'polypeptide(L)'
;MEENSATTLEKIQEAALAEFLKKGFLGASLRQIVKNAGVTTGAFYGYFSSKEALFTAIVEPHASMLMSRFMEAQTTFADLPEEEQPKHMGVESRDHVAWMVGYICQHREPVKLLLCCAEGTSYEHFVHNMVEVEVEYTLRYMGVLRRMGRDIPQMSRSLCHIIASGMFNAIFEVVIHDMPYEQAPRDVEQLQAFYTAGWSKLMGE
;
A
#
# COMPACT_ATOMS: atom_id res chain seq x y z
N MET A 1 11.31 -35.67 -13.73
CA MET A 1 10.35 -34.54 -13.53
C MET A 1 9.70 -34.79 -12.17
N GLU A 2 10.24 -34.18 -11.12
CA GLU A 2 9.58 -34.19 -9.81
C GLU A 2 8.38 -33.26 -9.91
N GLU A 3 7.17 -33.81 -9.86
CA GLU A 3 5.97 -33.04 -9.57
C GLU A 3 6.15 -32.44 -8.18
N ASN A 4 6.42 -31.13 -8.13
CA ASN A 4 6.45 -30.36 -6.89
C ASN A 4 5.01 -30.30 -6.36
N SER A 5 4.61 -31.31 -5.61
CA SER A 5 3.28 -31.37 -4.99
C SER A 5 3.19 -30.26 -3.96
N ALA A 6 2.31 -29.25 -4.22
CA ALA A 6 2.06 -28.16 -3.30
C ALA A 6 1.81 -28.66 -1.87
N THR A 7 2.46 -28.05 -0.90
CA THR A 7 2.31 -28.38 0.52
C THR A 7 0.87 -28.13 0.99
N THR A 8 0.49 -28.72 2.11
CA THR A 8 -0.84 -28.47 2.72
C THR A 8 -1.03 -26.99 3.04
N LEU A 9 0.03 -26.31 3.48
CA LEU A 9 0.01 -24.87 3.76
C LEU A 9 -0.27 -24.06 2.50
N GLU A 10 0.45 -24.31 1.41
CA GLU A 10 0.25 -23.63 0.12
C GLU A 10 -1.17 -23.83 -0.41
N LYS A 11 -1.71 -25.05 -0.35
CA LYS A 11 -3.11 -25.33 -0.76
C LYS A 11 -4.14 -24.54 0.05
N ILE A 12 -3.91 -24.40 1.36
CA ILE A 12 -4.79 -23.60 2.22
C ILE A 12 -4.71 -22.13 1.85
N GLN A 13 -3.50 -21.59 1.65
CA GLN A 13 -3.29 -20.17 1.29
C GLN A 13 -3.85 -19.84 -0.09
N GLU A 14 -3.66 -20.69 -1.10
CA GLU A 14 -4.26 -20.53 -2.44
C GLU A 14 -5.79 -20.52 -2.39
N ALA A 15 -6.39 -21.51 -1.72
CA ALA A 15 -7.83 -21.58 -1.60
C ALA A 15 -8.42 -20.39 -0.81
N ALA A 16 -7.68 -19.89 0.18
CA ALA A 16 -8.06 -18.73 0.96
C ALA A 16 -7.99 -17.45 0.13
N LEU A 17 -6.89 -17.24 -0.60
CA LEU A 17 -6.70 -16.09 -1.47
C LEU A 17 -7.84 -15.99 -2.48
N ALA A 18 -8.18 -17.08 -3.16
CA ALA A 18 -9.29 -17.13 -4.11
C ALA A 18 -10.65 -16.81 -3.48
N GLU A 19 -10.93 -17.36 -2.27
CA GLU A 19 -12.21 -17.14 -1.56
C GLU A 19 -12.31 -15.70 -1.05
N PHE A 20 -11.22 -15.14 -0.48
CA PHE A 20 -11.18 -13.78 0.03
C PHE A 20 -11.29 -12.74 -1.10
N LEU A 21 -10.58 -12.92 -2.22
CA LEU A 21 -10.69 -12.03 -3.38
C LEU A 21 -12.11 -12.03 -3.96
N LYS A 22 -12.81 -13.17 -3.90
CA LYS A 22 -14.17 -13.30 -4.43
C LYS A 22 -15.24 -12.68 -3.54
N LYS A 23 -15.08 -12.70 -2.21
CA LYS A 23 -16.17 -12.41 -1.26
C LYS A 23 -15.80 -11.38 -0.19
N GLY A 24 -14.58 -10.89 -0.17
CA GLY A 24 -14.03 -10.12 0.95
C GLY A 24 -13.81 -10.99 2.20
N PHE A 25 -13.11 -10.44 3.19
CA PHE A 25 -12.88 -11.15 4.44
C PHE A 25 -14.18 -11.49 5.16
N LEU A 26 -15.11 -10.54 5.31
CA LEU A 26 -16.37 -10.76 6.02
C LEU A 26 -17.22 -11.86 5.38
N GLY A 27 -17.35 -11.84 4.05
CA GLY A 27 -18.17 -12.78 3.28
C GLY A 27 -17.55 -14.15 3.04
N ALA A 28 -16.24 -14.31 3.27
CA ALA A 28 -15.53 -15.55 3.02
C ALA A 28 -15.85 -16.65 4.05
N SER A 29 -15.99 -17.87 3.56
CA SER A 29 -16.34 -19.05 4.35
C SER A 29 -15.13 -19.95 4.60
N LEU A 30 -14.72 -20.11 5.87
CA LEU A 30 -13.68 -21.04 6.26
C LEU A 30 -13.98 -22.48 5.78
N ARG A 31 -15.24 -22.91 5.86
CA ARG A 31 -15.67 -24.24 5.38
C ARG A 31 -15.41 -24.39 3.88
N GLN A 32 -15.63 -23.33 3.10
CA GLN A 32 -15.37 -23.35 1.66
C GLN A 32 -13.88 -23.38 1.36
N ILE A 33 -13.08 -22.61 2.10
CA ILE A 33 -11.62 -22.60 1.99
C ILE A 33 -11.06 -24.01 2.24
N VAL A 34 -11.42 -24.63 3.36
CA VAL A 34 -10.99 -25.98 3.73
C VAL A 34 -11.38 -27.01 2.67
N LYS A 35 -12.63 -26.91 2.15
CA LYS A 35 -13.12 -27.79 1.08
C LYS A 35 -12.32 -27.61 -0.21
N ASN A 36 -12.07 -26.38 -0.62
CA ASN A 36 -11.34 -26.07 -1.87
C ASN A 36 -9.86 -26.47 -1.76
N ALA A 37 -9.25 -26.32 -0.59
CA ALA A 37 -7.90 -26.77 -0.31
C ALA A 37 -7.74 -28.30 -0.29
N GLY A 38 -8.86 -29.05 -0.24
CA GLY A 38 -8.84 -30.50 -0.15
C GLY A 38 -8.29 -31.03 1.18
N VAL A 39 -8.42 -30.25 2.26
CA VAL A 39 -7.91 -30.61 3.59
C VAL A 39 -9.06 -30.82 4.60
N THR A 40 -8.77 -31.43 5.75
CA THR A 40 -9.73 -31.49 6.84
C THR A 40 -9.72 -30.21 7.67
N THR A 41 -10.84 -29.94 8.37
CA THR A 41 -10.92 -28.84 9.33
C THR A 41 -9.85 -28.97 10.44
N GLY A 42 -9.59 -30.19 10.90
CA GLY A 42 -8.51 -30.44 11.87
C GLY A 42 -7.12 -30.09 11.33
N ALA A 43 -6.85 -30.45 10.06
CA ALA A 43 -5.58 -30.06 9.41
C ALA A 43 -5.44 -28.53 9.29
N PHE A 44 -6.52 -27.82 8.94
CA PHE A 44 -6.52 -26.37 8.94
C PHE A 44 -6.13 -25.78 10.29
N TYR A 45 -6.75 -26.21 11.37
CA TYR A 45 -6.46 -25.70 12.72
C TYR A 45 -5.07 -26.10 13.25
N GLY A 46 -4.38 -27.02 12.58
CA GLY A 46 -2.96 -27.27 12.81
C GLY A 46 -2.03 -26.15 12.29
N TYR A 47 -2.49 -25.36 11.31
CA TYR A 47 -1.71 -24.25 10.72
C TYR A 47 -2.19 -22.87 11.20
N PHE A 48 -3.50 -22.66 11.29
CA PHE A 48 -4.10 -21.35 11.57
C PHE A 48 -5.16 -21.47 12.66
N SER A 49 -5.10 -20.59 13.66
CA SER A 49 -6.06 -20.55 14.77
C SER A 49 -7.45 -20.04 14.37
N SER A 50 -7.53 -19.25 13.28
CA SER A 50 -8.78 -18.62 12.82
C SER A 50 -8.71 -18.24 11.34
N LYS A 51 -9.85 -17.81 10.77
CA LYS A 51 -9.93 -17.19 9.44
C LYS A 51 -9.10 -15.91 9.39
N GLU A 52 -9.09 -15.14 10.46
CA GLU A 52 -8.31 -13.90 10.57
C GLU A 52 -6.79 -14.18 10.61
N ALA A 53 -6.35 -15.21 11.35
CA ALA A 53 -4.94 -15.61 11.34
C ALA A 53 -4.46 -16.04 9.94
N LEU A 54 -5.31 -16.72 9.17
CA LEU A 54 -5.02 -17.07 7.78
C LEU A 54 -4.96 -15.82 6.89
N PHE A 55 -5.92 -14.90 7.01
CA PHE A 55 -5.91 -13.64 6.26
C PHE A 55 -4.66 -12.83 6.56
N THR A 56 -4.35 -12.65 7.84
CA THR A 56 -3.13 -11.98 8.32
C THR A 56 -1.87 -12.61 7.72
N ALA A 57 -1.75 -13.94 7.73
CA ALA A 57 -0.58 -14.62 7.17
C ALA A 57 -0.36 -14.35 5.67
N ILE A 58 -1.44 -14.05 4.94
CA ILE A 58 -1.36 -13.70 3.50
C ILE A 58 -1.00 -12.23 3.32
N VAL A 59 -1.60 -11.30 4.07
CA VAL A 59 -1.47 -9.87 3.79
C VAL A 59 -0.35 -9.17 4.57
N GLU A 60 -0.01 -9.64 5.78
CA GLU A 60 0.97 -9.00 6.66
C GLU A 60 2.35 -8.78 6.03
N PRO A 61 2.95 -9.76 5.31
CA PRO A 61 4.24 -9.54 4.66
C PRO A 61 4.21 -8.36 3.69
N HIS A 62 3.08 -8.15 3.01
CA HIS A 62 2.91 -7.09 2.02
C HIS A 62 2.55 -5.76 2.67
N ALA A 63 1.69 -5.76 3.67
CA ALA A 63 1.35 -4.58 4.45
C ALA A 63 2.59 -4.01 5.16
N SER A 64 3.34 -4.86 5.85
CA SER A 64 4.58 -4.48 6.52
C SER A 64 5.64 -3.98 5.54
N MET A 65 5.83 -4.63 4.39
CA MET A 65 6.81 -4.21 3.39
C MET A 65 6.45 -2.84 2.80
N LEU A 66 5.20 -2.63 2.39
CA LEU A 66 4.74 -1.35 1.85
C LEU A 66 4.86 -0.23 2.87
N MET A 67 4.39 -0.46 4.11
CA MET A 67 4.43 0.55 5.17
C MET A 67 5.86 0.87 5.61
N SER A 68 6.71 -0.14 5.81
CA SER A 68 8.09 0.09 6.26
C SER A 68 8.92 0.86 5.23
N ARG A 69 8.81 0.51 3.94
CA ARG A 69 9.50 1.24 2.87
C ARG A 69 8.98 2.66 2.71
N PHE A 70 7.67 2.85 2.87
CA PHE A 70 7.07 4.18 2.87
C PHE A 70 7.58 5.03 4.05
N MET A 71 7.57 4.48 5.26
CA MET A 71 8.11 5.16 6.45
C MET A 71 9.61 5.47 6.33
N GLU A 72 10.40 4.53 5.77
CA GLU A 72 11.82 4.75 5.49
C GLU A 72 12.04 5.97 4.57
N ALA A 73 11.29 6.07 3.48
CA ALA A 73 11.38 7.22 2.57
C ALA A 73 11.02 8.53 3.28
N GLN A 74 9.95 8.55 4.06
CA GLN A 74 9.51 9.73 4.81
C GLN A 74 10.55 10.17 5.86
N THR A 75 11.10 9.23 6.63
CA THR A 75 12.09 9.53 7.66
C THR A 75 13.42 9.96 7.04
N THR A 76 13.91 9.27 6.01
CA THR A 76 15.14 9.62 5.30
C THR A 76 15.07 11.06 4.77
N PHE A 77 13.96 11.42 4.13
CA PHE A 77 13.76 12.79 3.66
C PHE A 77 13.71 13.82 4.82
N ALA A 78 12.98 13.51 5.87
CA ALA A 78 12.78 14.42 6.99
C ALA A 78 14.05 14.61 7.85
N ASP A 79 15.00 13.69 7.79
CA ASP A 79 16.28 13.73 8.51
C ASP A 79 17.39 14.45 7.71
N LEU A 80 17.12 14.81 6.43
CA LEU A 80 18.02 15.68 5.69
C LEU A 80 18.12 17.07 6.34
N PRO A 81 19.28 17.76 6.25
CA PRO A 81 19.39 19.17 6.59
C PRO A 81 18.28 19.99 5.92
N GLU A 82 17.71 20.96 6.64
CA GLU A 82 16.56 21.74 6.13
C GLU A 82 16.84 22.38 4.75
N GLU A 83 18.06 22.84 4.51
CA GLU A 83 18.50 23.45 3.24
C GLU A 83 18.63 22.43 2.08
N GLU A 84 18.74 21.14 2.37
CA GLU A 84 18.82 20.11 1.35
C GLU A 84 17.44 19.53 0.96
N GLN A 85 16.47 19.56 1.89
CA GLN A 85 15.13 18.97 1.65
C GLN A 85 14.48 19.48 0.34
N PRO A 86 14.48 20.79 0.01
CA PRO A 86 13.87 21.26 -1.25
C PRO A 86 14.53 20.71 -2.52
N LYS A 87 15.81 20.36 -2.45
CA LYS A 87 16.55 19.82 -3.61
C LYS A 87 16.22 18.35 -3.87
N HIS A 88 15.77 17.64 -2.82
CA HIS A 88 15.52 16.19 -2.85
C HIS A 88 14.04 15.83 -2.99
N MET A 89 13.11 16.77 -2.76
CA MET A 89 11.68 16.51 -2.68
C MET A 89 11.09 15.73 -3.87
N GLY A 90 11.49 15.98 -5.09
CA GLY A 90 10.90 15.31 -6.26
C GLY A 90 11.61 13.99 -6.66
N VAL A 91 12.87 13.82 -6.27
CA VAL A 91 13.72 12.69 -6.69
C VAL A 91 13.41 11.46 -5.84
N GLU A 92 13.49 11.58 -4.52
CA GLU A 92 13.25 10.46 -3.59
C GLU A 92 11.81 9.94 -3.67
N SER A 93 10.83 10.85 -3.82
CA SER A 93 9.44 10.48 -4.05
C SER A 93 9.26 9.64 -5.32
N ARG A 94 9.98 9.96 -6.41
CA ARG A 94 9.89 9.20 -7.67
C ARG A 94 10.37 7.78 -7.52
N ASP A 95 11.54 7.59 -6.93
CA ASP A 95 12.15 6.27 -6.77
C ASP A 95 11.29 5.39 -5.85
N HIS A 96 10.74 5.99 -4.80
CA HIS A 96 9.86 5.29 -3.88
C HIS A 96 8.54 4.83 -4.54
N VAL A 97 7.88 5.72 -5.28
CA VAL A 97 6.63 5.38 -6.00
C VAL A 97 6.90 4.33 -7.07
N ALA A 98 8.00 4.46 -7.82
CA ALA A 98 8.38 3.45 -8.83
C ALA A 98 8.62 2.07 -8.20
N TRP A 99 9.31 2.03 -7.06
CA TRP A 99 9.49 0.80 -6.28
C TRP A 99 8.13 0.23 -5.82
N MET A 100 7.26 1.06 -5.24
CA MET A 100 5.94 0.64 -4.75
C MET A 100 5.11 0.01 -5.87
N VAL A 101 5.07 0.64 -7.04
CA VAL A 101 4.35 0.11 -8.21
C VAL A 101 4.94 -1.22 -8.67
N GLY A 102 6.27 -1.32 -8.75
CA GLY A 102 6.95 -2.58 -9.07
C GLY A 102 6.60 -3.69 -8.10
N TYR A 103 6.61 -3.41 -6.80
CA TYR A 103 6.23 -4.36 -5.76
C TYR A 103 4.76 -4.81 -5.88
N ILE A 104 3.85 -3.85 -6.04
CA ILE A 104 2.41 -4.11 -6.24
C ILE A 104 2.19 -5.01 -7.46
N CYS A 105 2.87 -4.72 -8.56
CA CYS A 105 2.75 -5.51 -9.78
C CYS A 105 3.26 -6.95 -9.62
N GLN A 106 4.30 -7.17 -8.82
CA GLN A 106 4.83 -8.51 -8.52
C GLN A 106 3.96 -9.30 -7.53
N HIS A 107 3.20 -8.60 -6.67
CA HIS A 107 2.40 -9.20 -5.58
C HIS A 107 0.93 -8.81 -5.68
N ARG A 108 0.36 -8.84 -6.89
CA ARG A 108 -0.98 -8.30 -7.20
C ARG A 108 -2.08 -8.83 -6.30
N GLU A 109 -2.21 -10.14 -6.24
CA GLU A 109 -3.35 -10.77 -5.55
C GLU A 109 -3.35 -10.49 -4.04
N PRO A 110 -2.25 -10.71 -3.30
CA PRO A 110 -2.25 -10.39 -1.87
C PRO A 110 -2.31 -8.89 -1.59
N VAL A 111 -1.76 -8.02 -2.45
CA VAL A 111 -1.94 -6.57 -2.31
C VAL A 111 -3.38 -6.16 -2.62
N LYS A 112 -4.02 -6.71 -3.66
CA LYS A 112 -5.44 -6.50 -3.93
C LYS A 112 -6.32 -6.97 -2.76
N LEU A 113 -5.95 -8.08 -2.14
CA LEU A 113 -6.62 -8.57 -0.94
C LEU A 113 -6.53 -7.55 0.21
N LEU A 114 -5.33 -7.01 0.47
CA LEU A 114 -5.08 -5.97 1.47
C LEU A 114 -5.90 -4.71 1.21
N LEU A 115 -5.95 -4.24 -0.03
CA LEU A 115 -6.58 -2.96 -0.39
C LEU A 115 -8.10 -3.04 -0.52
N CYS A 116 -8.65 -4.18 -0.98
CA CYS A 116 -10.06 -4.29 -1.37
C CYS A 116 -10.89 -5.20 -0.48
N CYS A 117 -10.27 -6.09 0.29
CA CYS A 117 -10.96 -7.19 0.95
C CYS A 117 -10.73 -7.26 2.47
N ALA A 118 -10.11 -6.23 3.06
CA ALA A 118 -9.67 -6.23 4.45
C ALA A 118 -10.72 -5.72 5.45
N GLU A 119 -11.93 -5.37 5.01
CA GLU A 119 -13.00 -4.91 5.89
C GLU A 119 -13.27 -5.93 7.01
N GLY A 120 -13.34 -5.43 8.25
CA GLY A 120 -13.50 -6.25 9.46
C GLY A 120 -12.21 -6.92 9.96
N THR A 121 -11.06 -6.56 9.42
CA THR A 121 -9.73 -6.97 9.92
C THR A 121 -8.94 -5.79 10.48
N SER A 122 -7.79 -6.06 11.11
CA SER A 122 -6.85 -5.01 11.55
C SER A 122 -6.24 -4.20 10.39
N TYR A 123 -6.41 -4.63 9.15
CA TYR A 123 -5.89 -3.96 7.94
C TYR A 123 -6.91 -3.07 7.23
N GLU A 124 -8.14 -3.01 7.71
CA GLU A 124 -9.24 -2.21 7.11
C GLU A 124 -8.83 -0.77 6.81
N HIS A 125 -8.01 -0.18 7.68
CA HIS A 125 -7.58 1.21 7.56
C HIS A 125 -6.15 1.37 7.00
N PHE A 126 -5.60 0.37 6.30
CA PHE A 126 -4.21 0.39 5.82
C PHE A 126 -3.90 1.63 4.96
N VAL A 127 -4.73 1.92 3.95
CA VAL A 127 -4.53 3.10 3.08
C VAL A 127 -4.70 4.40 3.87
N HIS A 128 -5.69 4.47 4.76
CA HIS A 128 -5.90 5.63 5.63
C HIS A 128 -4.67 5.91 6.50
N ASN A 129 -4.05 4.87 7.06
CA ASN A 129 -2.84 5.02 7.86
C ASN A 129 -1.66 5.57 7.03
N MET A 130 -1.49 5.14 5.78
CA MET A 130 -0.50 5.72 4.86
C MET A 130 -0.79 7.20 4.59
N VAL A 131 -2.05 7.56 4.35
CA VAL A 131 -2.48 8.96 4.15
C VAL A 131 -2.16 9.82 5.36
N GLU A 132 -2.41 9.35 6.58
CA GLU A 132 -2.12 10.12 7.81
C GLU A 132 -0.61 10.35 7.97
N VAL A 133 0.23 9.37 7.67
CA VAL A 133 1.69 9.54 7.64
C VAL A 133 2.10 10.60 6.62
N GLU A 134 1.60 10.52 5.39
CA GLU A 134 1.89 11.50 4.33
C GLU A 134 1.51 12.93 4.77
N VAL A 135 0.33 13.10 5.34
CA VAL A 135 -0.16 14.40 5.85
C VAL A 135 0.78 14.96 6.92
N GLU A 136 1.22 14.12 7.85
CA GLU A 136 2.11 14.55 8.94
C GLU A 136 3.45 15.05 8.39
N TYR A 137 4.08 14.28 7.51
CA TYR A 137 5.36 14.64 6.92
C TYR A 137 5.27 15.83 5.96
N THR A 138 4.17 15.95 5.20
CA THR A 138 3.90 17.13 4.36
C THR A 138 3.79 18.40 5.21
N LEU A 139 3.03 18.38 6.31
CA LEU A 139 2.90 19.54 7.20
C LEU A 139 4.23 19.90 7.88
N ARG A 140 5.01 18.88 8.27
CA ARG A 140 6.36 19.07 8.81
C ARG A 140 7.28 19.77 7.79
N TYR A 141 7.29 19.32 6.54
CA TYR A 141 8.07 19.92 5.46
C TYR A 141 7.64 21.35 5.16
N MET A 142 6.34 21.63 5.10
CA MET A 142 5.84 23.02 4.97
C MET A 142 6.33 23.92 6.10
N GLY A 143 6.45 23.36 7.33
CA GLY A 143 7.07 24.05 8.46
C GLY A 143 8.54 24.40 8.24
N VAL A 144 9.31 23.48 7.65
CA VAL A 144 10.72 23.71 7.25
C VAL A 144 10.81 24.85 6.24
N LEU A 145 10.02 24.81 5.17
CA LEU A 145 10.04 25.83 4.13
C LEU A 145 9.73 27.24 4.68
N ARG A 146 8.78 27.35 5.62
CA ARG A 146 8.48 28.62 6.31
C ARG A 146 9.65 29.11 7.16
N ARG A 147 10.34 28.23 7.91
CA ARG A 147 11.55 28.60 8.67
C ARG A 147 12.68 29.08 7.77
N MET A 148 12.76 28.56 6.55
CA MET A 148 13.68 29.02 5.52
C MET A 148 13.28 30.38 4.89
N GLY A 149 12.18 31.00 5.34
CA GLY A 149 11.71 32.28 4.85
C GLY A 149 10.88 32.22 3.56
N ARG A 150 10.43 31.05 3.13
CA ARG A 150 9.53 30.93 1.96
C ARG A 150 8.12 31.36 2.34
N ASP A 151 7.49 32.14 1.45
CA ASP A 151 6.08 32.53 1.59
C ASP A 151 5.18 31.40 1.11
N ILE A 152 4.85 30.49 2.03
CA ILE A 152 4.03 29.33 1.75
C ILE A 152 2.61 29.56 2.22
N PRO A 153 1.58 29.39 1.35
CA PRO A 153 0.19 29.49 1.75
C PRO A 153 -0.13 28.60 2.95
N GLN A 154 -1.02 29.08 3.82
CA GLN A 154 -1.49 28.26 4.92
C GLN A 154 -2.45 27.18 4.38
N MET A 155 -2.00 25.93 4.43
CA MET A 155 -2.80 24.77 4.01
C MET A 155 -3.39 24.10 5.23
N SER A 156 -4.68 23.78 5.19
CA SER A 156 -5.34 23.02 6.26
C SER A 156 -4.92 21.55 6.21
N ARG A 157 -4.89 20.89 7.37
CA ARG A 157 -4.69 19.44 7.46
C ARG A 157 -5.68 18.67 6.57
N SER A 158 -6.95 19.13 6.54
CA SER A 158 -8.00 18.52 5.72
C SER A 158 -7.68 18.58 4.22
N LEU A 159 -7.12 19.69 3.73
CA LEU A 159 -6.74 19.81 2.31
C LEU A 159 -5.56 18.88 2.00
N CYS A 160 -4.53 18.83 2.87
CA CYS A 160 -3.43 17.87 2.73
C CYS A 160 -3.96 16.44 2.68
N HIS A 161 -4.89 16.08 3.57
CA HIS A 161 -5.51 14.75 3.61
C HIS A 161 -6.27 14.42 2.31
N ILE A 162 -7.07 15.34 1.77
CA ILE A 162 -7.80 15.14 0.51
C ILE A 162 -6.82 14.88 -0.65
N ILE A 163 -5.75 15.67 -0.75
CA ILE A 163 -4.76 15.53 -1.83
C ILE A 163 -3.99 14.21 -1.69
N ALA A 164 -3.51 13.89 -0.49
CA ALA A 164 -2.80 12.64 -0.22
C ALA A 164 -3.69 11.42 -0.46
N SER A 165 -4.95 11.46 -0.01
CA SER A 165 -5.93 10.39 -0.29
C SER A 165 -6.14 10.18 -1.79
N GLY A 166 -6.27 11.27 -2.56
CA GLY A 166 -6.37 11.20 -4.02
C GLY A 166 -5.15 10.55 -4.66
N MET A 167 -3.95 10.88 -4.20
CA MET A 167 -2.69 10.33 -4.70
C MET A 167 -2.59 8.81 -4.45
N PHE A 168 -2.79 8.37 -3.20
CA PHE A 168 -2.70 6.94 -2.88
C PHE A 168 -3.77 6.12 -3.59
N ASN A 169 -5.02 6.60 -3.61
CA ASN A 169 -6.08 5.91 -4.34
C ASN A 169 -5.71 5.78 -5.83
N ALA A 170 -5.21 6.85 -6.46
CA ALA A 170 -4.83 6.81 -7.86
C ALA A 170 -3.66 5.85 -8.15
N ILE A 171 -2.66 5.74 -7.25
CA ILE A 171 -1.58 4.75 -7.37
C ILE A 171 -2.13 3.32 -7.25
N PHE A 172 -3.05 3.08 -6.32
CA PHE A 172 -3.61 1.77 -6.06
C PHE A 172 -4.64 1.29 -7.11
N GLU A 173 -5.20 2.21 -7.94
CA GLU A 173 -6.03 1.87 -9.09
C GLU A 173 -5.38 0.84 -10.03
N VAL A 174 -4.05 0.85 -10.11
CA VAL A 174 -3.25 -0.11 -10.90
C VAL A 174 -3.60 -1.57 -10.54
N VAL A 175 -3.77 -1.85 -9.25
CA VAL A 175 -4.08 -3.21 -8.78
C VAL A 175 -5.57 -3.43 -8.61
N ILE A 176 -6.31 -2.41 -8.22
CA ILE A 176 -7.77 -2.48 -7.99
C ILE A 176 -8.48 -2.86 -9.30
N HIS A 177 -8.09 -2.21 -10.40
CA HIS A 177 -8.67 -2.41 -11.73
C HIS A 177 -7.86 -3.33 -12.65
N ASP A 178 -6.93 -4.11 -12.11
CA ASP A 178 -6.14 -5.09 -12.86
C ASP A 178 -5.49 -4.50 -14.13
N MET A 179 -4.94 -3.27 -14.03
CA MET A 179 -4.30 -2.60 -15.17
C MET A 179 -3.15 -3.44 -15.74
N PRO A 180 -2.94 -3.43 -17.08
CA PRO A 180 -1.84 -4.16 -17.71
C PRO A 180 -0.49 -3.77 -17.12
N TYR A 181 0.33 -4.78 -16.80
CA TYR A 181 1.64 -4.60 -16.17
C TYR A 181 2.57 -3.65 -16.96
N GLU A 182 2.52 -3.75 -18.30
CA GLU A 182 3.37 -2.96 -19.19
C GLU A 182 3.02 -1.47 -19.18
N GLN A 183 1.79 -1.11 -18.84
CA GLN A 183 1.29 0.27 -18.86
C GLN A 183 1.41 0.92 -17.48
N ALA A 184 1.21 0.16 -16.41
CA ALA A 184 1.12 0.66 -15.04
C ALA A 184 2.31 1.57 -14.62
N PRO A 185 3.59 1.22 -14.86
CA PRO A 185 4.71 2.09 -14.48
C PRO A 185 4.70 3.44 -15.18
N ARG A 186 4.34 3.45 -16.48
CA ARG A 186 4.28 4.68 -17.29
C ARG A 186 3.14 5.60 -16.85
N ASP A 187 1.97 5.02 -16.59
CA ASP A 187 0.80 5.79 -16.16
C ASP A 187 1.02 6.39 -14.78
N VAL A 188 1.63 5.62 -13.86
CA VAL A 188 1.97 6.12 -12.53
C VAL A 188 3.08 7.17 -12.57
N GLU A 189 4.06 7.08 -13.46
CA GLU A 189 5.07 8.13 -13.66
C GLU A 189 4.41 9.47 -14.07
N GLN A 190 3.45 9.43 -14.98
CA GLN A 190 2.70 10.63 -15.40
C GLN A 190 1.82 11.17 -14.27
N LEU A 191 1.17 10.29 -13.53
CA LEU A 191 0.39 10.62 -12.34
C LEU A 191 1.24 11.29 -11.28
N GLN A 192 2.42 10.75 -11.01
CA GLN A 192 3.38 11.34 -10.07
C GLN A 192 3.84 12.72 -10.50
N ALA A 193 4.16 12.92 -11.79
CA ALA A 193 4.50 14.22 -12.33
C ALA A 193 3.37 15.24 -12.12
N PHE A 194 2.11 14.83 -12.30
CA PHE A 194 0.93 15.66 -12.03
C PHE A 194 0.83 16.06 -10.55
N TYR A 195 0.96 15.12 -9.63
CA TYR A 195 0.90 15.43 -8.19
C TYR A 195 2.09 16.27 -7.74
N THR A 196 3.30 15.98 -8.24
CA THR A 196 4.50 16.77 -7.92
C THR A 196 4.33 18.23 -8.37
N ALA A 197 3.87 18.48 -9.60
CA ALA A 197 3.60 19.82 -10.09
C ALA A 197 2.53 20.57 -9.26
N GLY A 198 1.48 19.86 -8.85
CA GLY A 198 0.44 20.39 -7.94
C GLY A 198 1.02 20.78 -6.57
N TRP A 199 1.82 19.90 -5.98
CA TRP A 199 2.48 20.17 -4.71
C TRP A 199 3.48 21.33 -4.81
N SER A 200 4.35 21.36 -5.82
CA SER A 200 5.27 22.48 -6.05
C SER A 200 4.52 23.81 -6.13
N LYS A 201 3.41 23.85 -6.86
CA LYS A 201 2.59 25.07 -6.95
C LYS A 201 1.99 25.49 -5.62
N LEU A 202 1.51 24.54 -4.81
CA LEU A 202 0.95 24.81 -3.47
C LEU A 202 2.04 25.19 -2.46
N MET A 203 3.28 24.79 -2.67
CA MET A 203 4.44 25.08 -1.83
C MET A 203 5.23 26.33 -2.30
N GLY A 204 4.72 27.07 -3.29
CA GLY A 204 5.32 28.35 -3.72
C GLY A 204 6.53 28.18 -4.65
N GLU A 205 6.62 27.06 -5.37
CA GLU A 205 7.66 26.78 -6.38
C GLU A 205 7.19 27.06 -7.81
#